data_81308b197c9dffaa8d678f9c9b49ad1b
#
_entry.id   81308b197c9dffaa8d678f9c9b49ad1b
#
_cell.length_a   1.000
_cell.length_b   1.000
_cell.length_c   1.000
_cell.angle_alpha   90.00
_cell.angle_beta   90.00
_cell.angle_gamma   90.00
#
_symmetry.space_group_name_H-M   'P 1'
#
loop_
_entity.id
_entity.type
_entity.pdbx_description
1 polymer ?
#
loop_
_entity_poly.entity_id
_entity_poly.type
_entity_poly.pdbx_seq_one_letter_code
_entity_poly.pdbx_strand_id
1 'polypeptide(L)'
;MKKTLFAILFLGVFHISSSAQEILDNTAYYRAEYTYRFKKDSTKTGYYKDTYFLDICKSGHSYFYSRANQYRDSVSKALFAEGMHWMEVVEQIRPLPRGVNWNLDKRFVEGKYYYTNKLMINFYRAVEDLEMPQWKLEQDTLTINGYLCHKATATVAGRLWEVWYAPQIPVNDGPWLLWGLPGLVMQANDSNGYFKFTCENVGQLAEPYRVFLPADNKDVREMKIKDLLRAERMAETDHQKFEKVYLNVISSSSTAPPRKWYYIPIYLIK
;
A
#
# COMPACT_ATOMS: atom_id res chain seq x y z
N MET A 1 13.94 -46.63 -54.68
CA MET A 1 14.01 -45.19 -54.39
C MET A 1 12.94 -44.86 -53.33
N LYS A 2 13.34 -44.75 -52.04
CA LYS A 2 12.44 -44.41 -50.94
C LYS A 2 12.57 -42.93 -50.68
N LYS A 3 11.45 -42.18 -50.83
CA LYS A 3 11.36 -40.75 -50.52
C LYS A 3 10.98 -40.65 -49.04
N THR A 4 11.89 -40.16 -48.23
CA THR A 4 11.65 -39.81 -46.81
C THR A 4 11.06 -38.40 -46.73
N LEU A 5 9.84 -38.32 -46.23
CA LEU A 5 9.14 -37.06 -46.00
C LEU A 5 9.56 -36.51 -44.59
N PHE A 6 10.28 -35.39 -44.56
CA PHE A 6 10.61 -34.69 -43.31
C PHE A 6 9.43 -33.77 -42.93
N ALA A 7 8.73 -34.12 -41.88
CA ALA A 7 7.72 -33.25 -41.27
C ALA A 7 8.41 -32.23 -40.36
N ILE A 8 8.42 -30.98 -40.75
CA ILE A 8 8.87 -29.86 -39.93
C ILE A 8 7.74 -29.50 -38.97
N LEU A 9 7.91 -29.86 -37.73
CA LEU A 9 7.00 -29.46 -36.64
C LEU A 9 7.27 -27.99 -36.29
N PHE A 10 6.39 -27.07 -36.68
CA PHE A 10 6.44 -25.67 -36.30
C PHE A 10 5.94 -25.54 -34.85
N LEU A 11 6.87 -25.48 -33.91
CA LEU A 11 6.58 -25.06 -32.53
C LEU A 11 6.31 -23.54 -32.57
N GLY A 12 5.04 -23.17 -32.64
CA GLY A 12 4.60 -21.80 -32.43
C GLY A 12 4.81 -21.41 -30.96
N VAL A 13 5.88 -20.70 -30.71
CA VAL A 13 6.06 -20.02 -29.42
C VAL A 13 5.08 -18.87 -29.38
N PHE A 14 3.98 -19.04 -28.63
CA PHE A 14 3.09 -17.95 -28.30
C PHE A 14 3.82 -16.98 -27.36
N HIS A 15 4.38 -15.92 -27.92
CA HIS A 15 4.78 -14.77 -27.13
C HIS A 15 3.52 -14.05 -26.67
N ILE A 16 3.08 -14.30 -25.44
CA ILE A 16 2.10 -13.44 -24.78
C ILE A 16 2.77 -12.07 -24.68
N SER A 17 2.13 -11.05 -25.22
CA SER A 17 2.68 -9.70 -25.18
C SER A 17 2.85 -9.26 -23.72
N SER A 18 3.97 -8.63 -23.40
CA SER A 18 4.31 -8.11 -22.06
C SER A 18 3.16 -7.31 -21.43
N SER A 19 2.40 -6.57 -22.25
CA SER A 19 1.24 -5.80 -21.80
C SER A 19 0.06 -6.66 -21.32
N ALA A 20 -0.16 -7.84 -21.94
CA ALA A 20 -1.23 -8.74 -21.49
C ALA A 20 -0.88 -9.42 -20.17
N GLN A 21 0.38 -9.77 -19.96
CA GLN A 21 0.87 -10.31 -18.69
C GLN A 21 0.74 -9.28 -17.57
N GLU A 22 1.16 -8.04 -17.80
CA GLU A 22 1.03 -6.94 -16.83
C GLU A 22 -0.43 -6.65 -16.45
N ILE A 23 -1.38 -6.75 -17.41
CA ILE A 23 -2.82 -6.60 -17.14
C ILE A 23 -3.32 -7.72 -16.22
N LEU A 24 -2.90 -8.97 -16.44
CA LEU A 24 -3.26 -10.10 -15.59
C LEU A 24 -2.67 -9.98 -14.19
N ASP A 25 -1.46 -9.49 -14.09
CA ASP A 25 -0.72 -9.37 -12.83
C ASP A 25 -1.38 -8.39 -11.85
N ASN A 26 -2.05 -7.35 -12.37
CA ASN A 26 -2.71 -6.33 -11.55
C ASN A 26 -4.22 -6.56 -11.38
N THR A 27 -4.74 -7.74 -11.70
CA THR A 27 -6.17 -8.04 -11.54
C THR A 27 -6.45 -8.68 -10.20
N ALA A 28 -7.10 -7.92 -9.32
CA ALA A 28 -7.54 -8.38 -8.01
C ALA A 28 -8.78 -9.28 -8.12
N TYR A 29 -8.81 -10.34 -7.35
CA TYR A 29 -9.93 -11.26 -7.23
C TYR A 29 -10.46 -11.38 -5.79
N TYR A 30 -9.67 -10.94 -4.80
CA TYR A 30 -9.98 -11.05 -3.39
C TYR A 30 -9.63 -9.75 -2.69
N ARG A 31 -10.46 -9.32 -1.74
CA ARG A 31 -10.27 -8.08 -1.00
C ARG A 31 -10.48 -8.28 0.49
N ALA A 32 -9.59 -7.67 1.28
CA ALA A 32 -9.86 -7.40 2.69
C ALA A 32 -9.92 -5.87 2.90
N GLU A 33 -10.92 -5.43 3.67
CA GLU A 33 -11.11 -4.03 4.03
C GLU A 33 -10.69 -3.83 5.48
N TYR A 34 -9.77 -2.90 5.71
CA TYR A 34 -9.23 -2.59 7.03
C TYR A 34 -9.59 -1.19 7.48
N THR A 35 -10.05 -1.06 8.72
CA THR A 35 -9.94 0.19 9.46
C THR A 35 -8.50 0.35 9.94
N TYR A 36 -7.84 1.43 9.50
CA TYR A 36 -6.54 1.86 9.97
C TYR A 36 -6.68 3.02 10.94
N ARG A 37 -6.32 2.82 12.22
CA ARG A 37 -6.25 3.86 13.24
C ARG A 37 -4.81 4.13 13.59
N PHE A 38 -4.43 5.41 13.62
CA PHE A 38 -3.04 5.79 13.87
C PHE A 38 -2.91 7.13 14.57
N LYS A 39 -1.80 7.31 15.26
CA LYS A 39 -1.39 8.59 15.81
C LYS A 39 -0.33 9.22 14.92
N LYS A 40 -0.46 10.51 14.64
CA LYS A 40 0.59 11.30 13.98
C LYS A 40 1.54 11.95 14.98
N ASP A 41 1.07 12.18 16.20
CA ASP A 41 1.79 12.88 17.27
C ASP A 41 1.60 12.15 18.60
N SER A 42 2.70 11.78 19.26
CA SER A 42 2.67 11.04 20.53
C SER A 42 2.08 11.82 21.69
N THR A 43 2.08 13.16 21.61
CA THR A 43 1.56 14.03 22.67
C THR A 43 0.04 14.27 22.57
N LYS A 44 -0.59 13.84 21.48
CA LYS A 44 -2.04 13.99 21.26
C LYS A 44 -2.78 12.72 21.67
N THR A 45 -3.94 12.89 22.28
CA THR A 45 -4.79 11.76 22.69
C THR A 45 -5.60 11.16 21.55
N GLY A 46 -5.92 11.95 20.52
CA GLY A 46 -6.74 11.54 19.40
C GLY A 46 -6.03 10.61 18.41
N TYR A 47 -6.83 9.81 17.71
CA TYR A 47 -6.40 8.99 16.59
C TYR A 47 -6.98 9.53 15.29
N TYR A 48 -6.20 9.43 14.23
CA TYR A 48 -6.70 9.52 12.87
C TYR A 48 -7.25 8.16 12.44
N LYS A 49 -8.18 8.16 11.49
CA LYS A 49 -8.77 6.95 10.94
C LYS A 49 -8.79 7.05 9.42
N ASP A 50 -8.47 5.94 8.76
CA ASP A 50 -8.66 5.75 7.32
C ASP A 50 -9.16 4.33 7.06
N THR A 51 -9.75 4.10 5.88
CA THR A 51 -10.11 2.77 5.40
C THR A 51 -9.13 2.37 4.31
N TYR A 52 -8.51 1.21 4.49
CA TYR A 52 -7.57 0.63 3.54
C TYR A 52 -8.14 -0.63 2.91
N PHE A 53 -7.89 -0.80 1.64
CA PHE A 53 -8.09 -2.05 0.93
C PHE A 53 -6.79 -2.81 0.80
N LEU A 54 -6.84 -4.12 1.06
CA LEU A 54 -5.85 -5.10 0.67
C LEU A 54 -6.44 -5.91 -0.48
N ASP A 55 -5.99 -5.63 -1.67
CA ASP A 55 -6.39 -6.36 -2.88
C ASP A 55 -5.34 -7.40 -3.24
N ILE A 56 -5.79 -8.62 -3.49
CA ILE A 56 -4.95 -9.77 -3.76
C ILE A 56 -5.18 -10.24 -5.17
N CYS A 57 -4.08 -10.36 -5.93
CA CYS A 57 -4.07 -10.78 -7.32
C CYS A 57 -3.62 -12.23 -7.45
N LYS A 58 -4.10 -12.93 -8.49
CA LYS A 58 -3.70 -14.32 -8.78
C LYS A 58 -2.23 -14.45 -9.16
N SER A 59 -1.61 -13.39 -9.61
CA SER A 59 -0.18 -13.30 -9.93
C SER A 59 0.74 -13.43 -8.72
N GLY A 60 0.21 -13.38 -7.50
CA GLY A 60 1.00 -13.28 -6.28
C GLY A 60 1.42 -11.85 -5.95
N HIS A 61 0.71 -10.86 -6.48
CA HIS A 61 0.82 -9.46 -6.04
C HIS A 61 -0.29 -9.13 -5.07
N SER A 62 -0.04 -8.20 -4.14
CA SER A 62 -1.08 -7.60 -3.33
C SER A 62 -0.85 -6.10 -3.16
N TYR A 63 -1.95 -5.36 -3.15
CA TYR A 63 -1.95 -3.91 -3.07
C TYR A 63 -2.66 -3.46 -1.81
N PHE A 64 -1.97 -2.66 -0.99
CA PHE A 64 -2.53 -2.10 0.23
C PHE A 64 -2.57 -0.57 0.13
N TYR A 65 -3.77 0.02 0.09
CA TYR A 65 -3.95 1.43 -0.25
C TYR A 65 -5.21 2.04 0.37
N SER A 66 -5.21 3.37 0.52
CA SER A 66 -6.35 4.12 1.03
C SER A 66 -7.53 4.10 0.06
N ARG A 67 -8.70 3.64 0.53
CA ARG A 67 -9.95 3.69 -0.20
C ARG A 67 -10.34 5.11 -0.61
N ALA A 68 -10.19 6.08 0.31
CA ALA A 68 -10.54 7.46 0.06
C ALA A 68 -9.69 8.07 -1.06
N ASN A 69 -8.39 7.83 -1.06
CA ASN A 69 -7.52 8.33 -2.11
C ASN A 69 -7.78 7.65 -3.45
N GLN A 70 -7.98 6.33 -3.47
CA GLN A 70 -8.32 5.61 -4.69
C GLN A 70 -9.63 6.13 -5.32
N TYR A 71 -10.64 6.42 -4.49
CA TYR A 71 -11.89 7.01 -4.97
C TYR A 71 -11.65 8.40 -5.58
N ARG A 72 -10.88 9.28 -4.92
CA ARG A 72 -10.52 10.61 -5.44
C ARG A 72 -9.80 10.52 -6.77
N ASP A 73 -8.85 9.59 -6.88
CA ASP A 73 -8.06 9.40 -8.10
C ASP A 73 -8.92 8.88 -9.25
N SER A 74 -9.87 7.97 -8.97
CA SER A 74 -10.81 7.48 -9.99
C SER A 74 -11.75 8.58 -10.49
N VAL A 75 -12.27 9.41 -9.59
CA VAL A 75 -13.08 10.58 -9.96
C VAL A 75 -12.27 11.58 -10.79
N SER A 76 -11.05 11.90 -10.34
CA SER A 76 -10.16 12.81 -11.08
C SER A 76 -9.91 12.31 -12.51
N LYS A 77 -9.65 11.01 -12.64
CA LYS A 77 -9.38 10.37 -13.93
C LYS A 77 -10.60 10.42 -14.87
N ALA A 78 -11.79 10.19 -14.34
CA ALA A 78 -13.02 10.29 -15.11
C ALA A 78 -13.24 11.74 -15.62
N LEU A 79 -13.11 12.72 -14.74
CA LEU A 79 -13.27 14.14 -15.10
C LEU A 79 -12.24 14.62 -16.14
N PHE A 80 -10.98 14.15 -16.05
CA PHE A 80 -9.97 14.41 -17.09
C PHE A 80 -10.33 13.74 -18.42
N ALA A 81 -10.88 12.53 -18.39
CA ALA A 81 -11.31 11.83 -19.60
C ALA A 81 -12.49 12.54 -20.30
N GLU A 82 -13.33 13.27 -19.55
CA GLU A 82 -14.38 14.14 -20.06
C GLU A 82 -13.83 15.48 -20.60
N GLY A 83 -12.53 15.72 -20.54
CA GLY A 83 -11.86 16.94 -21.04
C GLY A 83 -11.87 18.11 -20.06
N MET A 84 -12.21 17.89 -18.80
CA MET A 84 -12.25 18.95 -17.78
C MET A 84 -10.83 19.48 -17.49
N HIS A 85 -10.71 20.80 -17.34
CA HIS A 85 -9.43 21.43 -17.02
C HIS A 85 -9.00 21.12 -15.58
N TRP A 86 -7.68 21.05 -15.34
CA TRP A 86 -7.14 20.63 -14.04
C TRP A 86 -7.64 21.41 -12.83
N MET A 87 -7.88 22.74 -12.97
CA MET A 87 -8.42 23.57 -11.89
C MET A 87 -9.86 23.18 -11.51
N GLU A 88 -10.69 22.89 -12.50
CA GLU A 88 -12.06 22.43 -12.30
C GLU A 88 -12.10 21.07 -11.64
N VAL A 89 -11.22 20.15 -12.07
CA VAL A 89 -11.07 18.84 -11.43
C VAL A 89 -10.68 19.00 -9.96
N VAL A 90 -9.73 19.88 -9.63
CA VAL A 90 -9.33 20.16 -8.23
C VAL A 90 -10.52 20.66 -7.41
N GLU A 91 -11.36 21.56 -7.93
CA GLU A 91 -12.55 22.04 -7.24
C GLU A 91 -13.56 20.91 -7.01
N GLN A 92 -13.81 20.05 -8.01
CA GLN A 92 -14.75 18.93 -7.91
C GLN A 92 -14.31 17.88 -6.88
N ILE A 93 -13.02 17.60 -6.80
CA ILE A 93 -12.51 16.60 -5.85
C ILE A 93 -12.20 17.18 -4.46
N ARG A 94 -12.21 18.51 -4.28
CA ARG A 94 -11.91 19.18 -3.00
C ARG A 94 -12.78 18.68 -1.84
N PRO A 95 -14.13 18.54 -1.99
CA PRO A 95 -15.00 18.08 -0.91
C PRO A 95 -14.89 16.59 -0.60
N LEU A 96 -14.28 15.80 -1.49
CA LEU A 96 -14.18 14.36 -1.30
C LEU A 96 -13.24 14.00 -0.12
N PRO A 97 -13.52 12.92 0.62
CA PRO A 97 -12.67 12.47 1.71
C PRO A 97 -11.21 12.27 1.27
N ARG A 98 -10.28 12.61 2.14
CA ARG A 98 -8.85 12.40 1.94
C ARG A 98 -8.36 11.33 2.90
N GLY A 99 -7.67 10.36 2.36
CA GLY A 99 -7.00 9.33 3.13
C GLY A 99 -5.51 9.59 3.32
N VAL A 100 -4.83 8.61 3.87
CA VAL A 100 -3.38 8.61 4.01
C VAL A 100 -2.73 8.35 2.65
N ASN A 101 -1.69 9.09 2.32
CA ASN A 101 -1.15 9.15 0.96
C ASN A 101 -0.23 7.97 0.58
N TRP A 102 0.23 7.16 1.53
CA TRP A 102 1.08 6.03 1.19
C TRP A 102 0.28 4.81 0.76
N ASN A 103 0.88 4.02 -0.10
CA ASN A 103 0.41 2.70 -0.50
C ASN A 103 1.57 1.72 -0.58
N LEU A 104 1.25 0.45 -0.61
CA LEU A 104 2.20 -0.64 -0.67
C LEU A 104 1.78 -1.62 -1.77
N ASP A 105 2.70 -1.95 -2.67
CA ASP A 105 2.60 -3.03 -3.63
C ASP A 105 3.58 -4.13 -3.19
N LYS A 106 3.07 -5.29 -2.79
CA LYS A 106 3.86 -6.45 -2.40
C LYS A 106 3.88 -7.45 -3.53
N ARG A 107 5.07 -7.77 -4.02
CA ARG A 107 5.32 -8.70 -5.12
C ARG A 107 6.05 -9.92 -4.61
N PHE A 108 5.28 -10.88 -4.12
CA PHE A 108 5.80 -12.06 -3.43
C PHE A 108 6.71 -12.91 -4.31
N VAL A 109 6.39 -13.03 -5.62
CA VAL A 109 7.22 -13.77 -6.59
C VAL A 109 8.58 -13.11 -6.81
N GLU A 110 8.61 -11.77 -6.82
CA GLU A 110 9.84 -10.99 -6.97
C GLU A 110 10.62 -10.86 -5.66
N GLY A 111 9.99 -11.16 -4.51
CA GLY A 111 10.56 -10.93 -3.18
C GLY A 111 10.78 -9.44 -2.90
N LYS A 112 9.95 -8.58 -3.45
CA LYS A 112 10.06 -7.10 -3.33
C LYS A 112 8.76 -6.48 -2.85
N TYR A 113 8.88 -5.30 -2.22
CA TYR A 113 7.74 -4.41 -2.06
C TYR A 113 8.08 -3.00 -2.52
N TYR A 114 7.05 -2.32 -2.98
CA TYR A 114 7.11 -0.94 -3.47
C TYR A 114 6.31 -0.07 -2.51
N TYR A 115 7.01 0.74 -1.73
CA TYR A 115 6.40 1.72 -0.85
C TYR A 115 6.31 3.05 -1.57
N THR A 116 5.11 3.51 -1.87
CA THR A 116 4.89 4.77 -2.58
C THR A 116 4.12 5.73 -1.68
N ASN A 117 4.59 6.97 -1.63
CA ASN A 117 3.90 8.04 -0.91
C ASN A 117 3.80 9.31 -1.76
N LYS A 118 2.65 9.96 -1.70
CA LYS A 118 2.44 11.28 -2.29
C LYS A 118 2.78 12.36 -1.27
N LEU A 119 3.92 13.00 -1.44
CA LEU A 119 4.34 14.13 -0.62
C LEU A 119 4.07 15.43 -1.37
N MET A 120 3.11 16.20 -0.87
CA MET A 120 2.55 17.38 -1.53
C MET A 120 1.98 17.03 -2.93
N ILE A 121 2.68 17.38 -4.01
CA ILE A 121 2.24 17.18 -5.40
C ILE A 121 2.96 16.03 -6.10
N ASN A 122 4.08 15.56 -5.59
CA ASN A 122 4.92 14.54 -6.22
C ASN A 122 4.75 13.17 -5.58
N PHE A 123 4.90 12.12 -6.41
CA PHE A 123 4.98 10.74 -5.94
C PHE A 123 6.44 10.34 -5.76
N TYR A 124 6.72 9.69 -4.63
CA TYR A 124 8.02 9.13 -4.29
C TYR A 124 7.86 7.65 -3.99
N ARG A 125 8.80 6.84 -4.46
CA ARG A 125 8.77 5.38 -4.31
C ARG A 125 10.10 4.88 -3.77
N ALA A 126 10.02 3.95 -2.83
CA ALA A 126 11.14 3.11 -2.45
C ALA A 126 10.83 1.66 -2.82
N VAL A 127 11.84 0.93 -3.28
CA VAL A 127 11.78 -0.50 -3.59
C VAL A 127 12.73 -1.22 -2.65
N GLU A 128 12.19 -2.17 -1.89
CA GLU A 128 12.94 -2.88 -0.86
C GLU A 128 12.65 -4.38 -0.93
N ASP A 129 13.49 -5.18 -0.28
CA ASP A 129 13.28 -6.61 -0.16
C ASP A 129 12.08 -6.93 0.74
N LEU A 130 11.22 -7.83 0.29
CA LEU A 130 10.05 -8.28 1.04
C LEU A 130 10.44 -9.44 1.96
N GLU A 131 11.08 -9.12 3.08
CA GLU A 131 11.48 -10.10 4.08
C GLU A 131 10.28 -10.59 4.90
N MET A 132 10.16 -11.90 5.07
CA MET A 132 9.12 -12.47 5.90
C MET A 132 9.40 -12.19 7.38
N PRO A 133 8.45 -11.60 8.13
CA PRO A 133 8.60 -11.38 9.56
C PRO A 133 8.86 -12.68 10.33
N GLN A 134 9.75 -12.63 11.31
CA GLN A 134 10.03 -13.75 12.20
C GLN A 134 8.94 -13.85 13.27
N TRP A 135 7.87 -14.58 12.94
CA TRP A 135 6.70 -14.71 13.81
C TRP A 135 6.96 -15.66 14.98
N LYS A 136 6.66 -15.21 16.18
CA LYS A 136 6.46 -16.05 17.36
C LYS A 136 4.97 -16.33 17.47
N LEU A 137 4.57 -17.58 17.25
CA LEU A 137 3.19 -18.03 17.41
C LEU A 137 2.88 -18.19 18.90
N GLU A 138 1.67 -17.80 19.29
CA GLU A 138 1.17 -17.90 20.66
C GLU A 138 -0.09 -18.79 20.71
N GLN A 139 -0.46 -19.24 21.90
CA GLN A 139 -1.60 -20.16 22.06
C GLN A 139 -2.94 -19.43 22.20
N ASP A 140 -2.89 -18.12 22.40
CA ASP A 140 -4.09 -17.31 22.57
C ASP A 140 -4.94 -17.35 21.29
N THR A 141 -6.27 -17.38 21.51
CA THR A 141 -7.26 -17.33 20.44
C THR A 141 -8.29 -16.23 20.69
N LEU A 142 -8.84 -15.68 19.62
CA LEU A 142 -9.87 -14.64 19.64
C LEU A 142 -10.77 -14.79 18.42
N THR A 143 -12.06 -14.65 18.59
CA THR A 143 -12.99 -14.62 17.45
C THR A 143 -13.13 -13.17 16.94
N ILE A 144 -12.82 -12.97 15.65
CA ILE A 144 -12.94 -11.68 14.97
C ILE A 144 -13.79 -11.89 13.72
N ASN A 145 -14.90 -11.18 13.61
CA ASN A 145 -15.84 -11.27 12.48
C ASN A 145 -16.29 -12.71 12.15
N GLY A 146 -16.47 -13.53 13.20
CA GLY A 146 -16.87 -14.92 13.06
C GLY A 146 -15.74 -15.92 12.74
N TYR A 147 -14.50 -15.45 12.55
CA TYR A 147 -13.32 -16.30 12.34
C TYR A 147 -12.56 -16.52 13.63
N LEU A 148 -12.19 -17.78 13.91
CA LEU A 148 -11.27 -18.10 14.99
C LEU A 148 -9.86 -17.67 14.57
N CYS A 149 -9.31 -16.71 15.29
CA CYS A 149 -7.98 -16.15 15.05
C CYS A 149 -6.99 -16.64 16.11
N HIS A 150 -5.74 -16.83 15.68
CA HIS A 150 -4.62 -17.15 16.53
C HIS A 150 -3.68 -15.95 16.65
N LYS A 151 -3.04 -15.84 17.79
CA LYS A 151 -2.12 -14.74 18.08
C LYS A 151 -0.70 -15.05 17.60
N ALA A 152 -0.04 -14.01 17.09
CA ALA A 152 1.40 -14.04 16.82
C ALA A 152 2.03 -12.67 17.11
N THR A 153 3.33 -12.67 17.38
CA THR A 153 4.11 -11.45 17.60
C THR A 153 5.38 -11.46 16.76
N ALA A 154 5.78 -10.30 16.25
CA ALA A 154 7.06 -10.11 15.55
C ALA A 154 7.50 -8.65 15.60
N THR A 155 8.81 -8.42 15.43
CA THR A 155 9.34 -7.08 15.17
C THR A 155 9.40 -6.86 13.67
N VAL A 156 8.63 -5.88 13.16
CA VAL A 156 8.58 -5.52 11.74
C VAL A 156 8.92 -4.04 11.60
N ALA A 157 9.89 -3.72 10.75
CA ALA A 157 10.42 -2.37 10.54
C ALA A 157 10.67 -1.60 11.85
N GLY A 158 11.28 -2.29 12.84
CA GLY A 158 11.67 -1.73 14.13
C GLY A 158 10.55 -1.62 15.18
N ARG A 159 9.29 -2.00 14.85
CA ARG A 159 8.17 -2.03 15.77
C ARG A 159 7.80 -3.45 16.18
N LEU A 160 7.53 -3.67 17.45
CA LEU A 160 6.91 -4.90 17.93
C LEU A 160 5.42 -4.86 17.63
N TRP A 161 4.94 -5.85 16.89
CA TRP A 161 3.55 -6.04 16.51
C TRP A 161 2.96 -7.26 17.20
N GLU A 162 1.73 -7.12 17.66
CA GLU A 162 0.83 -8.19 18.04
C GLU A 162 -0.24 -8.31 16.96
N VAL A 163 -0.41 -9.52 16.42
CA VAL A 163 -1.36 -9.76 15.34
C VAL A 163 -2.25 -10.95 15.67
N TRP A 164 -3.45 -10.93 15.08
CA TRP A 164 -4.43 -12.01 15.12
C TRP A 164 -4.74 -12.42 13.70
N TYR A 165 -4.44 -13.67 13.34
CA TYR A 165 -4.62 -14.20 11.99
C TYR A 165 -5.63 -15.36 11.97
N ALA A 166 -6.40 -15.49 10.88
CA ALA A 166 -7.45 -16.47 10.67
C ALA A 166 -7.00 -17.56 9.70
N PRO A 167 -6.64 -18.79 10.16
CA PRO A 167 -6.25 -19.88 9.27
C PRO A 167 -7.34 -20.34 8.31
N GLN A 168 -8.61 -20.07 8.63
CA GLN A 168 -9.76 -20.37 7.76
C GLN A 168 -9.79 -19.54 6.48
N ILE A 169 -9.03 -18.44 6.43
CA ILE A 169 -8.88 -17.61 5.24
C ILE A 169 -7.47 -17.90 4.68
N PRO A 170 -7.33 -18.73 3.62
CA PRO A 170 -6.04 -19.24 3.15
C PRO A 170 -5.26 -18.19 2.34
N VAL A 171 -5.03 -17.05 2.96
CA VAL A 171 -4.31 -15.90 2.42
C VAL A 171 -3.19 -15.53 3.38
N ASN A 172 -1.93 -15.81 3.00
CA ASN A 172 -0.76 -15.56 3.85
C ASN A 172 -0.34 -14.10 3.82
N ASP A 173 -1.30 -13.18 3.91
CA ASP A 173 -1.08 -11.75 3.79
C ASP A 173 -1.81 -10.98 4.89
N GLY A 174 -1.61 -9.66 4.90
CA GLY A 174 -2.22 -8.76 5.88
C GLY A 174 -1.91 -7.29 5.58
N PRO A 175 -2.32 -6.40 6.48
CA PRO A 175 -2.09 -4.97 6.29
C PRO A 175 -0.60 -4.64 6.37
N TRP A 176 -0.19 -3.64 5.60
CA TRP A 176 1.17 -3.14 5.56
C TRP A 176 2.19 -4.28 5.28
N LEU A 177 3.26 -4.42 6.07
CA LEU A 177 4.29 -5.47 5.95
C LEU A 177 4.02 -6.68 6.87
N LEU A 178 2.79 -6.87 7.34
CA LEU A 178 2.40 -7.95 8.25
C LEU A 178 1.85 -9.14 7.46
N TRP A 179 2.74 -10.04 7.02
CA TRP A 179 2.43 -11.17 6.13
C TRP A 179 3.18 -12.45 6.54
N GLY A 180 2.91 -13.56 5.88
CA GLY A 180 3.65 -14.83 6.04
C GLY A 180 3.10 -15.74 7.13
N LEU A 181 2.02 -15.39 7.81
CA LEU A 181 1.29 -16.28 8.70
C LEU A 181 0.39 -17.24 7.90
N PRO A 182 0.05 -18.43 8.44
CA PRO A 182 -0.82 -19.38 7.75
C PRO A 182 -2.29 -18.96 7.84
N GLY A 183 -2.62 -17.80 7.27
CA GLY A 183 -3.94 -17.20 7.26
C GLY A 183 -3.88 -15.67 7.22
N LEU A 184 -5.00 -15.05 6.86
CA LEU A 184 -5.11 -13.59 6.77
C LEU A 184 -4.97 -12.93 8.15
N VAL A 185 -4.16 -11.88 8.25
CA VAL A 185 -4.08 -11.06 9.46
C VAL A 185 -5.36 -10.23 9.61
N MET A 186 -6.20 -10.58 10.58
CA MET A 186 -7.49 -9.93 10.85
C MET A 186 -7.35 -8.67 11.71
N GLN A 187 -6.39 -8.66 12.63
CA GLN A 187 -6.11 -7.50 13.47
C GLN A 187 -4.61 -7.41 13.75
N ALA A 188 -4.12 -6.18 13.83
CA ALA A 188 -2.75 -5.90 14.21
C ALA A 188 -2.67 -4.63 15.07
N ASN A 189 -1.86 -4.68 16.13
CA ASN A 189 -1.57 -3.54 16.99
C ASN A 189 -0.06 -3.43 17.20
N ASP A 190 0.51 -2.23 17.12
CA ASP A 190 1.87 -2.06 17.61
C ASP A 190 1.90 -1.97 19.15
N SER A 191 3.02 -2.36 19.76
CA SER A 191 3.17 -2.42 21.22
C SER A 191 2.96 -1.08 21.95
N ASN A 192 3.11 0.05 21.23
CA ASN A 192 2.90 1.38 21.78
C ASN A 192 1.45 1.87 21.63
N GLY A 193 0.59 1.11 20.94
CA GLY A 193 -0.79 1.48 20.65
C GLY A 193 -0.91 2.66 19.69
N TYR A 194 0.12 2.97 18.90
CA TYR A 194 0.08 4.08 17.94
C TYR A 194 -0.59 3.71 16.63
N PHE A 195 -0.50 2.44 16.25
CA PHE A 195 -1.03 1.93 14.99
C PHE A 195 -1.90 0.70 15.25
N LYS A 196 -3.08 0.70 14.66
CA LYS A 196 -4.00 -0.42 14.71
C LYS A 196 -4.65 -0.63 13.35
N PHE A 197 -4.61 -1.88 12.87
CA PHE A 197 -5.39 -2.36 11.75
C PHE A 197 -6.45 -3.33 12.24
N THR A 198 -7.67 -3.20 11.74
CA THR A 198 -8.78 -4.12 12.03
C THR A 198 -9.46 -4.45 10.73
N CYS A 199 -9.50 -5.73 10.35
CA CYS A 199 -10.24 -6.20 9.19
C CYS A 199 -11.74 -6.12 9.49
N GLU A 200 -12.46 -5.35 8.68
CA GLU A 200 -13.91 -5.17 8.81
C GLU A 200 -14.66 -6.14 7.89
N ASN A 201 -14.16 -6.31 6.66
CA ASN A 201 -14.74 -7.18 5.64
C ASN A 201 -13.64 -7.92 4.89
N VAL A 202 -13.97 -9.13 4.43
CA VAL A 202 -13.06 -9.94 3.61
C VAL A 202 -13.86 -10.90 2.73
N GLY A 203 -13.44 -11.05 1.46
CA GLY A 203 -14.09 -11.98 0.55
C GLY A 203 -13.61 -11.87 -0.89
N GLN A 204 -14.15 -12.74 -1.72
CA GLN A 204 -13.96 -12.68 -3.16
C GLN A 204 -14.70 -11.46 -3.71
N LEU A 205 -14.09 -10.81 -4.69
CA LEU A 205 -14.75 -9.76 -5.46
C LEU A 205 -15.78 -10.39 -6.39
N ALA A 206 -16.98 -9.81 -6.46
CA ALA A 206 -18.03 -10.27 -7.36
C ALA A 206 -17.54 -10.26 -8.82
N GLU A 207 -16.77 -9.24 -9.18
CA GLU A 207 -16.08 -9.14 -10.46
C GLU A 207 -14.62 -8.78 -10.21
N PRO A 208 -13.66 -9.54 -10.76
CA PRO A 208 -12.25 -9.16 -10.73
C PRO A 208 -12.05 -7.80 -11.42
N TYR A 209 -11.23 -6.94 -10.84
CA TYR A 209 -10.96 -5.64 -11.44
C TYR A 209 -9.46 -5.32 -11.41
N ARG A 210 -9.02 -4.51 -12.36
CA ARG A 210 -7.63 -4.05 -12.40
C ARG A 210 -7.38 -3.03 -11.30
N VAL A 211 -6.46 -3.34 -10.39
CA VAL A 211 -5.99 -2.37 -9.40
C VAL A 211 -5.21 -1.28 -10.13
N PHE A 212 -5.60 -0.05 -9.89
CA PHE A 212 -4.93 1.10 -10.43
C PHE A 212 -4.35 1.93 -9.29
N LEU A 213 -3.03 1.98 -9.21
CA LEU A 213 -2.33 2.83 -8.25
C LEU A 213 -1.85 4.10 -8.98
N PRO A 214 -1.94 5.27 -8.34
CA PRO A 214 -1.45 6.53 -8.93
C PRO A 214 0.01 6.49 -9.32
N ALA A 215 0.76 5.61 -8.69
CA ALA A 215 2.18 5.39 -8.91
C ALA A 215 2.54 4.65 -10.21
N ASP A 216 1.55 4.17 -10.97
CA ASP A 216 1.77 3.62 -12.31
C ASP A 216 2.01 4.74 -13.35
N ASN A 217 1.96 5.99 -12.93
CA ASN A 217 2.30 7.15 -13.73
C ASN A 217 3.83 7.34 -13.82
N LYS A 218 4.30 7.86 -14.96
CA LYS A 218 5.72 8.06 -15.29
C LYS A 218 6.48 9.07 -14.41
N ASP A 219 5.80 9.79 -13.51
CA ASP A 219 6.37 10.88 -12.71
C ASP A 219 6.70 10.47 -11.27
N VAL A 220 6.94 9.18 -11.01
CA VAL A 220 7.34 8.69 -9.70
C VAL A 220 8.85 8.84 -9.52
N ARG A 221 9.28 9.55 -8.48
CA ARG A 221 10.69 9.69 -8.12
C ARG A 221 11.13 8.54 -7.22
N GLU A 222 12.03 7.71 -7.72
CA GLU A 222 12.60 6.62 -6.91
C GLU A 222 13.68 7.14 -5.97
N MET A 223 13.69 6.61 -4.75
CA MET A 223 14.69 6.90 -3.73
C MET A 223 14.80 5.74 -2.73
N LYS A 224 15.86 5.74 -1.93
CA LYS A 224 16.01 4.77 -0.84
C LYS A 224 14.96 5.01 0.23
N ILE A 225 14.51 3.95 0.88
CA ILE A 225 13.48 4.04 1.93
C ILE A 225 13.86 5.03 3.04
N LYS A 226 15.11 5.06 3.46
CA LYS A 226 15.59 6.01 4.49
C LYS A 226 15.41 7.47 4.09
N ASP A 227 15.62 7.77 2.82
CA ASP A 227 15.48 9.14 2.29
C ASP A 227 14.00 9.50 2.13
N LEU A 228 13.16 8.55 1.71
CA LEU A 228 11.72 8.74 1.64
C LEU A 228 11.11 9.00 3.02
N LEU A 229 11.47 8.22 4.03
CA LEU A 229 10.99 8.43 5.40
C LEU A 229 11.48 9.75 6.02
N ARG A 230 12.69 10.20 5.63
CA ARG A 230 13.18 11.54 5.99
C ARG A 230 12.37 12.63 5.32
N ALA A 231 12.04 12.45 4.04
CA ALA A 231 11.20 13.37 3.28
C ALA A 231 9.79 13.46 3.87
N GLU A 232 9.18 12.33 4.21
CA GLU A 232 7.88 12.26 4.91
C GLU A 232 7.88 13.06 6.22
N ARG A 233 8.88 12.77 7.07
CA ARG A 233 9.02 13.51 8.32
C ARG A 233 9.12 15.00 8.07
N MET A 234 9.94 15.43 7.09
CA MET A 234 10.11 16.83 6.76
C MET A 234 8.82 17.45 6.21
N ALA A 235 8.11 16.74 5.33
CA ALA A 235 6.82 17.19 4.81
C ALA A 235 5.76 17.39 5.90
N GLU A 236 5.78 16.56 6.95
CA GLU A 236 4.84 16.65 8.08
C GLU A 236 5.26 17.72 9.11
N THR A 237 6.55 17.94 9.33
CA THR A 237 7.06 18.79 10.42
C THR A 237 7.56 20.16 9.97
N ASP A 238 8.07 20.28 8.73
CA ASP A 238 8.68 21.51 8.21
C ASP A 238 8.47 21.63 6.71
N HIS A 239 7.27 22.10 6.33
CA HIS A 239 6.89 22.27 4.92
C HIS A 239 7.86 23.16 4.13
N GLN A 240 8.33 24.26 4.71
CA GLN A 240 9.24 25.20 4.03
C GLN A 240 10.56 24.54 3.68
N LYS A 241 11.09 23.73 4.61
CA LYS A 241 12.33 23.01 4.38
C LYS A 241 12.12 21.90 3.33
N PHE A 242 10.98 21.20 3.37
CA PHE A 242 10.63 20.20 2.36
C PHE A 242 10.56 20.83 0.96
N GLU A 243 9.85 21.95 0.79
CA GLU A 243 9.75 22.66 -0.48
C GLU A 243 11.11 23.06 -1.06
N LYS A 244 11.99 23.60 -0.21
CA LYS A 244 13.36 23.97 -0.62
C LYS A 244 14.19 22.77 -1.05
N VAL A 245 14.12 21.66 -0.32
CA VAL A 245 15.00 20.49 -0.55
C VAL A 245 14.49 19.61 -1.69
N TYR A 246 13.18 19.40 -1.79
CA TYR A 246 12.60 18.42 -2.70
C TYR A 246 11.85 19.00 -3.90
N LEU A 247 11.40 20.25 -3.82
CA LEU A 247 10.66 20.91 -4.89
C LEU A 247 11.48 22.03 -5.56
N ASN A 248 12.69 22.34 -5.09
CA ASN A 248 13.56 23.44 -5.58
C ASN A 248 12.87 24.81 -5.54
N VAL A 249 11.96 25.02 -4.60
CA VAL A 249 11.27 26.30 -4.45
C VAL A 249 12.17 27.27 -3.70
N ILE A 250 12.58 28.36 -4.38
CA ILE A 250 13.51 29.36 -3.83
C ILE A 250 12.83 30.19 -2.74
N SER A 251 11.54 30.50 -2.91
CA SER A 251 10.73 31.20 -1.91
C SER A 251 9.47 30.39 -1.63
N SER A 252 9.33 29.88 -0.38
CA SER A 252 8.13 29.16 0.02
C SER A 252 6.98 30.16 0.18
N SER A 253 5.81 29.83 -0.35
CA SER A 253 4.56 30.55 -0.11
C SER A 253 4.01 30.28 1.29
N SER A 254 4.53 29.28 1.99
CA SER A 254 4.09 28.93 3.35
C SER A 254 4.76 29.86 4.35
N THR A 255 3.94 30.63 5.07
CA THR A 255 4.37 31.46 6.22
C THR A 255 4.29 30.73 7.54
N ALA A 256 3.80 29.47 7.52
CA ALA A 256 3.63 28.69 8.74
C ALA A 256 4.98 28.28 9.34
N PRO A 257 5.22 28.51 10.64
CA PRO A 257 6.43 28.06 11.29
C PRO A 257 6.51 26.52 11.33
N PRO A 258 7.71 25.97 11.47
CA PRO A 258 7.89 24.53 11.65
C PRO A 258 7.03 24.03 12.82
N ARG A 259 6.29 22.95 12.58
CA ARG A 259 5.43 22.37 13.61
C ARG A 259 6.29 21.57 14.60
N LYS A 260 6.21 21.88 15.87
CA LYS A 260 6.76 21.04 16.95
C LYS A 260 5.87 19.81 17.13
N TRP A 261 5.99 18.84 16.19
CA TRP A 261 5.30 17.58 16.27
C TRP A 261 6.26 16.50 16.74
N TYR A 262 5.81 15.69 17.66
CA TYR A 262 6.47 14.42 17.98
C TYR A 262 5.98 13.37 17.00
N TYR A 263 6.34 13.56 15.72
CA TYR A 263 5.92 12.73 14.60
C TYR A 263 6.26 11.25 14.83
N ILE A 264 5.25 10.40 14.62
CA ILE A 264 5.37 8.96 14.80
C ILE A 264 5.32 8.30 13.41
N PRO A 265 6.46 7.87 12.84
CA PRO A 265 6.47 7.10 11.61
C PRO A 265 6.03 5.67 11.88
N ILE A 266 5.37 5.03 10.89
CA ILE A 266 5.06 3.59 10.97
C ILE A 266 6.34 2.73 10.90
N TYR A 267 7.36 3.19 10.16
CA TYR A 267 8.70 2.60 10.12
C TYR A 267 9.59 3.21 11.21
N LEU A 268 10.30 2.35 11.97
CA LEU A 268 11.38 2.76 12.87
C LEU A 268 12.72 2.21 12.34
N ILE A 269 13.13 2.70 11.18
CA ILE A 269 14.44 2.35 10.62
C ILE A 269 15.50 3.22 11.28
N LYS A 270 16.54 2.58 11.82
CA LYS A 270 17.70 3.24 12.42
C LYS A 270 18.65 3.82 11.37
#